data_8cdc85575192c94bd6804531d83ff67e
#
_entry.id   8cdc85575192c94bd6804531d83ff67e
#
_cell.length_a   1.000
_cell.length_b   1.000
_cell.length_c   1.000
_cell.angle_alpha   90.00
_cell.angle_beta   90.00
_cell.angle_gamma   90.00
#
_symmetry.space_group_name_H-M   'P 1'
#
loop_
_entity.id
_entity.type
_entity.pdbx_description
1 polymer ?
#
loop_
_entity_poly.entity_id
_entity_poly.type
_entity_poly.pdbx_seq_one_letter_code
_entity_poly.pdbx_strand_id
1 'polypeptide(L)'
;KLRPVISKHYIDTWYHASQMVLRASKIIILGYSFTSADNYFCDMLRENHDAQIIIIDKNMETASRNVCRCLQLDANRYTKQIKDGHEIRKYNNRVTIIGADLADVNLDDV
;
A
#
# COMPACT_ATOMS: atom_id res chain seq x y z
N LYS A 1 -2.52 8.48 15.49
CA LYS A 1 -1.97 8.13 14.19
C LYS A 1 -2.99 7.34 13.37
N LEU A 2 -3.33 7.86 12.22
CA LEU A 2 -4.36 7.24 11.39
C LEU A 2 -3.77 6.10 10.56
N ARG A 3 -4.43 4.95 10.62
CA ARG A 3 -4.14 3.79 9.77
C ARG A 3 -5.44 3.38 9.08
N PRO A 4 -5.79 4.02 7.97
CA PRO A 4 -7.09 3.74 7.35
C PRO A 4 -7.15 2.33 6.79
N VAL A 5 -8.24 1.66 7.11
CA VAL A 5 -8.65 0.42 6.45
C VAL A 5 -9.79 0.79 5.52
N ILE A 6 -9.59 0.62 4.23
CA ILE A 6 -10.50 1.14 3.23
C ILE A 6 -11.40 0.04 2.69
N SER A 7 -12.70 0.31 2.73
CA SER A 7 -13.74 -0.55 2.18
C SER A 7 -14.57 0.24 1.19
N LYS A 8 -14.97 -0.41 0.09
CA LYS A 8 -15.67 0.26 -1.01
C LYS A 8 -17.19 0.09 -0.97
N HIS A 9 -17.78 -0.17 0.17
CA HIS A 9 -19.19 -0.58 0.17
C HIS A 9 -20.18 0.56 -0.05
N TYR A 10 -19.89 1.76 0.43
CA TYR A 10 -20.85 2.87 0.36
C TYR A 10 -20.15 4.18 0.03
N ILE A 11 -20.89 5.09 -0.62
CA ILE A 11 -20.37 6.41 -1.00
C ILE A 11 -19.92 7.21 0.23
N ASP A 12 -20.72 7.20 1.31
CA ASP A 12 -20.35 7.92 2.52
C ASP A 12 -19.07 7.35 3.15
N THR A 13 -18.97 6.03 3.21
CA THR A 13 -17.76 5.36 3.68
C THR A 13 -16.58 5.73 2.78
N TRP A 14 -16.79 5.79 1.49
CA TRP A 14 -15.76 6.16 0.54
C TRP A 14 -15.29 7.59 0.71
N TYR A 15 -16.21 8.51 0.97
CA TYR A 15 -15.85 9.90 1.24
C TYR A 15 -14.97 10.01 2.48
N HIS A 16 -15.36 9.38 3.58
CA HIS A 16 -14.57 9.38 4.80
C HIS A 16 -13.22 8.72 4.60
N ALA A 17 -13.17 7.60 3.87
CA ALA A 17 -11.93 6.93 3.56
C ALA A 17 -10.99 7.83 2.76
N SER A 18 -11.51 8.60 1.80
CA SER A 18 -10.69 9.51 1.01
C SER A 18 -10.07 10.61 1.87
N GLN A 19 -10.82 11.14 2.84
CA GLN A 19 -10.27 12.11 3.78
C GLN A 19 -9.17 11.50 4.64
N MET A 20 -9.34 10.28 5.09
CA MET A 20 -8.32 9.58 5.86
C MET A 20 -7.05 9.36 5.01
N VAL A 21 -7.20 8.94 3.77
CA VAL A 21 -6.05 8.73 2.86
C VAL A 21 -5.28 10.03 2.65
N LEU A 22 -5.99 11.13 2.41
CA LEU A 22 -5.34 12.42 2.13
C LEU A 22 -4.62 13.00 3.35
N ARG A 23 -5.02 12.59 4.55
CA ARG A 23 -4.43 13.12 5.81
C ARG A 23 -3.47 12.15 6.48
N ALA A 24 -3.40 10.91 6.03
CA ALA A 24 -2.60 9.90 6.70
C ALA A 24 -1.12 10.15 6.49
N SER A 25 -0.31 9.89 7.51
CA SER A 25 1.13 9.86 7.40
C SER A 25 1.63 8.47 7.02
N LYS A 26 0.83 7.45 7.28
CA LYS A 26 1.13 6.07 6.95
C LYS A 26 -0.15 5.36 6.55
N ILE A 27 -0.10 4.64 5.42
CA ILE A 27 -1.23 3.90 4.89
C ILE A 27 -0.79 2.44 4.73
N ILE A 28 -1.51 1.53 5.36
CA ILE A 28 -1.25 0.10 5.25
C ILE A 28 -2.34 -0.51 4.40
N ILE A 29 -1.96 -1.21 3.34
CA ILE A 29 -2.89 -1.79 2.38
C ILE A 29 -2.62 -3.27 2.28
N LEU A 30 -3.67 -4.08 2.41
CA LEU A 30 -3.58 -5.49 2.12
C LEU A 30 -3.56 -5.69 0.61
N GLY A 31 -2.68 -6.56 0.13
CA GLY A 31 -2.42 -6.69 -1.29
C GLY A 31 -3.64 -7.02 -2.13
N TYR A 32 -4.53 -7.85 -1.60
CA TYR A 32 -5.76 -8.19 -2.32
C TYR A 32 -6.65 -6.97 -2.60
N SER A 33 -6.54 -5.92 -1.78
CA SER A 33 -7.29 -4.68 -2.00
C SER A 33 -6.80 -3.93 -3.23
N PHE A 34 -5.53 -4.08 -3.59
CA PHE A 34 -4.98 -3.44 -4.78
C PHE A 34 -5.47 -4.08 -6.08
N THR A 35 -5.81 -5.36 -6.03
CA THR A 35 -6.32 -6.06 -7.22
C THR A 35 -7.57 -5.37 -7.76
N SER A 36 -8.38 -4.79 -6.87
CA SER A 36 -9.61 -4.10 -7.23
C SER A 36 -9.49 -2.58 -7.13
N ALA A 37 -8.28 -2.04 -6.98
CA ALA A 37 -8.09 -0.60 -6.89
C ALA A 37 -8.44 0.07 -8.21
N ASP A 38 -9.32 1.06 -8.16
CA ASP A 38 -9.69 1.84 -9.34
C ASP A 38 -8.82 3.09 -9.46
N ASN A 39 -9.02 3.82 -10.56
CA ASN A 39 -8.23 5.01 -10.84
C ASN A 39 -8.43 6.10 -9.79
N TYR A 40 -9.62 6.20 -9.24
CA TYR A 40 -9.91 7.20 -8.22
C TYR A 40 -9.08 6.98 -6.96
N PHE A 41 -9.03 5.73 -6.50
CA PHE A 41 -8.20 5.36 -5.35
C PHE A 41 -6.72 5.61 -5.63
N CYS A 42 -6.27 5.23 -6.80
CA CYS A 42 -4.88 5.46 -7.20
C CYS A 42 -4.53 6.95 -7.24
N ASP A 43 -5.45 7.79 -7.74
CA ASP A 43 -5.24 9.23 -7.75
C ASP A 43 -5.10 9.79 -6.34
N MET A 44 -5.91 9.33 -5.39
CA MET A 44 -5.81 9.76 -4.00
C MET A 44 -4.45 9.41 -3.40
N LEU A 45 -3.97 8.20 -3.66
CA LEU A 45 -2.66 7.79 -3.15
C LEU A 45 -1.54 8.63 -3.75
N ARG A 46 -1.65 8.98 -5.02
CA ARG A 46 -0.65 9.83 -5.67
C ARG A 46 -0.66 11.26 -5.15
N GLU A 47 -1.84 11.77 -4.78
CA GLU A 47 -1.97 13.13 -4.26
C GLU A 47 -1.36 13.31 -2.87
N ASN A 48 -1.37 12.28 -2.04
CA ASN A 48 -0.76 12.37 -0.72
C ASN A 48 0.72 12.05 -0.81
N HIS A 49 1.51 13.05 -1.15
CA HIS A 49 2.95 12.89 -1.39
C HIS A 49 3.75 12.55 -0.13
N ASP A 50 3.20 12.80 1.05
CA ASP A 50 3.94 12.65 2.30
C ASP A 50 3.69 11.32 2.99
N ALA A 51 2.67 10.58 2.57
CA ALA A 51 2.34 9.32 3.22
C ALA A 51 3.33 8.22 2.89
N GLN A 52 3.69 7.43 3.90
CA GLN A 52 4.35 6.16 3.71
C GLN A 52 3.28 5.12 3.36
N ILE A 53 3.48 4.40 2.28
CA ILE A 53 2.54 3.38 1.82
C ILE A 53 3.18 2.01 2.01
N ILE A 54 2.50 1.16 2.75
CA ILE A 54 3.00 -0.18 3.07
C ILE A 54 1.98 -1.19 2.57
N ILE A 55 2.42 -2.08 1.70
CA ILE A 55 1.57 -3.13 1.15
C ILE A 55 2.03 -4.47 1.72
N ILE A 56 1.09 -5.25 2.21
CA ILE A 56 1.34 -6.59 2.74
C ILE A 56 0.64 -7.60 1.84
N ASP A 57 1.43 -8.45 1.18
CA ASP A 57 0.91 -9.46 0.28
C ASP A 57 1.93 -10.58 0.17
N LYS A 58 1.49 -11.81 0.33
CA LYS A 58 2.38 -12.96 0.18
C LYS A 58 2.85 -13.15 -1.26
N ASN A 59 2.15 -12.60 -2.24
CA ASN A 59 2.54 -12.66 -3.66
C ASN A 59 3.23 -11.36 -4.06
N MET A 60 4.55 -11.33 -3.90
CA MET A 60 5.35 -10.14 -4.16
C MET A 60 5.21 -9.64 -5.61
N GLU A 61 5.21 -10.54 -6.58
CA GLU A 61 5.19 -10.12 -7.98
C GLU A 61 3.86 -9.47 -8.35
N THR A 62 2.76 -10.02 -7.88
CA THR A 62 1.43 -9.44 -8.11
C THR A 62 1.30 -8.09 -7.43
N ALA A 63 1.72 -7.99 -6.16
CA ALA A 63 1.66 -6.75 -5.41
C ALA A 63 2.52 -5.66 -6.07
N SER A 64 3.72 -6.01 -6.47
CA SER A 64 4.64 -5.09 -7.13
C SER A 64 4.05 -4.54 -8.43
N ARG A 65 3.50 -5.42 -9.27
CA ARG A 65 2.87 -5.01 -10.53
C ARG A 65 1.71 -4.06 -10.29
N ASN A 66 0.85 -4.39 -9.33
CA ASN A 66 -0.36 -3.60 -9.06
C ASN A 66 -0.03 -2.23 -8.47
N VAL A 67 0.91 -2.18 -7.52
CA VAL A 67 1.25 -0.89 -6.90
C VAL A 67 2.00 0.01 -7.88
N CYS A 68 2.88 -0.56 -8.70
CA CYS A 68 3.61 0.24 -9.69
C CYS A 68 2.68 0.80 -10.76
N ARG A 69 1.67 0.03 -11.17
CA ARG A 69 0.63 0.52 -12.06
C ARG A 69 -0.16 1.66 -11.41
N CYS A 70 -0.57 1.45 -10.18
CA CYS A 70 -1.40 2.41 -9.43
C CYS A 70 -0.67 3.74 -9.20
N LEU A 71 0.60 3.67 -8.83
CA LEU A 71 1.38 4.85 -8.45
C LEU A 71 2.33 5.32 -9.56
N GLN A 72 2.28 4.69 -10.72
CA GLN A 72 3.09 5.06 -11.87
C GLN A 72 4.59 4.98 -11.57
N LEU A 73 4.99 3.89 -10.95
CA LEU A 73 6.38 3.62 -10.60
C LEU A 73 7.00 2.62 -11.58
N ASP A 74 8.32 2.69 -11.73
CA ASP A 74 9.06 1.72 -12.52
C ASP A 74 9.22 0.43 -11.69
N ALA A 75 8.60 -0.65 -12.14
CA ALA A 75 8.60 -1.93 -11.44
C ALA A 75 10.00 -2.54 -11.31
N ASN A 76 10.96 -2.08 -12.09
CA ASN A 76 12.34 -2.57 -12.06
C ASN A 76 13.27 -1.75 -11.17
N ARG A 77 12.79 -0.65 -10.60
CA ARG A 77 13.61 0.24 -9.78
C ARG A 77 13.21 0.18 -8.32
N TYR A 78 13.79 -0.76 -7.61
CA TYR A 78 13.53 -0.95 -6.18
C TYR A 78 14.77 -1.45 -5.47
N THR A 79 14.81 -1.28 -4.16
CA THR A 79 15.78 -1.93 -3.30
C THR A 79 15.11 -3.14 -2.65
N LYS A 80 15.89 -4.20 -2.46
CA LYS A 80 15.40 -5.45 -1.91
C LYS A 80 16.15 -5.77 -0.63
N GLN A 81 15.42 -6.21 0.38
CA GLN A 81 16.03 -6.75 1.59
C GLN A 81 15.22 -7.96 2.08
N ILE A 82 15.85 -8.78 2.90
CA ILE A 82 15.20 -9.91 3.55
C ILE A 82 15.17 -9.62 5.03
N LYS A 83 14.00 -9.72 5.64
CA LYS A 83 13.82 -9.52 7.07
C LYS A 83 12.87 -10.58 7.61
N ASP A 84 13.29 -11.30 8.65
CA ASP A 84 12.49 -12.37 9.27
C ASP A 84 12.02 -13.41 8.24
N GLY A 85 12.84 -13.69 7.24
CA GLY A 85 12.53 -14.67 6.20
C GLY A 85 11.63 -14.15 5.08
N HIS A 86 11.25 -12.89 5.10
CA HIS A 86 10.36 -12.31 4.10
C HIS A 86 11.10 -11.32 3.21
N GLU A 87 10.79 -11.34 1.91
CA GLU A 87 11.28 -10.33 0.99
C GLU A 87 10.57 -9.01 1.21
N ILE A 88 11.34 -7.92 1.24
CA ILE A 88 10.80 -6.56 1.32
C ILE A 88 11.36 -5.76 0.15
N ARG A 89 10.49 -5.14 -0.63
CA ARG A 89 10.87 -4.23 -1.72
C ARG A 89 10.48 -2.81 -1.38
N LYS A 90 11.41 -1.89 -1.62
CA LYS A 90 11.14 -0.46 -1.44
C LYS A 90 11.27 0.28 -2.75
N TYR A 91 10.22 0.98 -3.13
CA TYR A 91 10.17 1.82 -4.30
C TYR A 91 10.23 3.28 -3.86
N ASN A 92 11.23 4.02 -4.33
CA ASN A 92 11.57 5.36 -3.85
C ASN A 92 11.63 5.37 -2.31
N ASN A 93 11.33 6.50 -1.67
CA ASN A 93 11.36 6.56 -0.20
C ASN A 93 9.99 6.44 0.42
N ARG A 94 9.00 5.99 -0.34
CA ARG A 94 7.61 6.14 0.06
C ARG A 94 6.84 4.82 0.10
N VAL A 95 7.20 3.86 -0.75
CA VAL A 95 6.43 2.63 -0.92
C VAL A 95 7.24 1.44 -0.47
N THR A 96 6.66 0.63 0.41
CA THR A 96 7.26 -0.61 0.90
C THR A 96 6.29 -1.76 0.68
N ILE A 97 6.76 -2.83 0.05
CA ILE A 97 5.97 -4.05 -0.11
C ILE A 97 6.60 -5.14 0.75
N ILE A 98 5.81 -5.75 1.62
CA ILE A 98 6.23 -6.84 2.49
C ILE A 98 5.63 -8.13 1.94
N GLY A 99 6.48 -9.06 1.52
CA GLY A 99 6.07 -10.35 0.96
C GLY A 99 5.75 -11.36 2.05
N ALA A 100 4.60 -11.22 2.69
CA ALA A 100 4.19 -12.06 3.80
C ALA A 100 2.67 -12.10 3.92
N ASP A 101 2.16 -13.10 4.65
CA ASP A 101 0.78 -13.06 5.11
C ASP A 101 0.62 -12.02 6.20
N LEU A 102 -0.56 -11.42 6.28
CA LEU A 102 -0.87 -10.46 7.33
C LEU A 102 -0.65 -11.04 8.72
N ALA A 103 -0.94 -12.34 8.92
CA ALA A 103 -0.77 -13.00 10.20
C ALA A 103 0.68 -13.03 10.67
N ASP A 104 1.64 -12.92 9.74
CA ASP A 104 3.07 -12.99 10.05
C ASP A 104 3.71 -11.62 10.20
N VAL A 105 2.91 -10.55 10.15
CA VAL A 105 3.41 -9.19 10.21
C VAL A 105 2.89 -8.51 11.47
N ASN A 106 3.81 -7.92 12.25
CA ASN A 106 3.43 -7.08 13.36
C ASN A 106 3.21 -5.66 12.82
N LEU A 107 1.95 -5.22 12.78
CA LEU A 107 1.60 -3.92 12.22
C LEU A 107 2.20 -2.75 13.01
N ASP A 108 2.57 -2.97 14.27
CA ASP A 108 3.21 -1.93 15.07
C ASP A 108 4.67 -1.70 14.67
N ASP A 109 5.25 -2.64 13.94
CA ASP A 109 6.65 -2.57 13.50
C ASP A 109 6.82 -2.00 12.08
N VAL A 110 5.72 -1.74 11.39
CA VAL A 110 5.79 -1.24 10.01
C VAL A 110 5.53 0.26 9.91
#